data_be9982e56058d8b1df427e9e9cd23aa8
#
_entry.id   be9982e56058d8b1df427e9e9cd23aa8
#
_cell.length_a   1.000
_cell.length_b   1.000
_cell.length_c   1.000
_cell.angle_alpha   90.00
_cell.angle_beta   90.00
_cell.angle_gamma   90.00
#
_symmetry.space_group_name_H-M   'P 1'
#
loop_
_entity.id
_entity.type
_entity.pdbx_description
1 polymer ?
#
loop_
_entity_poly.entity_id
_entity_poly.type
_entity_poly.pdbx_seq_one_letter_code
_entity_poly.pdbx_strand_id
1 'polypeptide(L)'
;MKEILKEFLEQSQYWGFVFSVGAYLSACWLKEKTRLALLNPLLVSAAVIIVFLLGTGVDYAVYSQSASGLSWLLTPATVCLAIPLYKQLHLLKKYGAAVFASIGSGVAASVVSIFLMCQLMGLSHVNYVTLLPKSITTAIGMGVSEEAGGIVTLTVMSLSLIHISEPTRLGMIS
;
A
#
# COMPACT_ATOMS: atom_id res chain seq x y z
N MET A 1 -1.83 4.56 34.63
CA MET A 1 -0.83 3.92 33.76
C MET A 1 -1.12 4.15 32.26
N LYS A 2 -2.37 3.97 31.79
CA LYS A 2 -2.74 4.27 30.38
C LYS A 2 -2.59 5.76 30.03
N GLU A 3 -2.99 6.67 30.91
CA GLU A 3 -2.87 8.12 30.72
C GLU A 3 -1.41 8.58 30.61
N ILE A 4 -0.55 8.07 31.49
CA ILE A 4 0.90 8.38 31.47
C ILE A 4 1.54 7.86 30.17
N LEU A 5 1.16 6.65 29.74
CA LEU A 5 1.65 6.09 28.49
C LEU A 5 1.18 6.90 27.28
N LYS A 6 -0.08 7.34 27.30
CA LYS A 6 -0.66 8.17 26.25
C LYS A 6 0.07 9.52 26.14
N GLU A 7 0.26 10.22 27.25
CA GLU A 7 0.96 11.48 27.32
C GLU A 7 2.42 11.35 26.86
N PHE A 8 3.12 10.29 27.23
CA PHE A 8 4.47 9.99 26.78
C PHE A 8 4.52 9.75 25.25
N LEU A 9 3.56 9.02 24.70
CA LEU A 9 3.48 8.76 23.27
C LEU A 9 3.12 10.03 22.47
N GLU A 10 2.26 10.89 23.01
CA GLU A 10 1.89 12.17 22.39
C GLU A 10 3.06 13.16 22.35
N GLN A 11 3.97 13.12 23.32
CA GLN A 11 5.17 13.97 23.35
C GLN A 11 6.31 13.44 22.48
N SER A 12 6.33 12.15 22.16
CA SER A 12 7.44 11.53 21.42
C SER A 12 7.24 11.63 19.91
N GLN A 13 8.13 12.36 19.23
CA GLN A 13 8.03 12.67 17.81
C GLN A 13 8.25 11.47 16.86
N TYR A 14 8.95 10.43 17.31
CA TYR A 14 9.37 9.31 16.43
C TYR A 14 8.90 7.92 16.87
N TRP A 15 8.07 7.85 17.90
CA TRP A 15 7.62 6.55 18.43
C TRP A 15 6.84 5.74 17.38
N GLY A 16 5.99 6.39 16.58
CA GLY A 16 5.20 5.73 15.53
C GLY A 16 6.08 5.12 14.45
N PHE A 17 7.19 5.78 14.11
CA PHE A 17 8.18 5.23 13.17
C PHE A 17 8.81 3.95 13.73
N VAL A 18 9.38 4.02 14.94
CA VAL A 18 10.04 2.87 15.58
C VAL A 18 9.08 1.72 15.81
N PHE A 19 7.87 2.03 16.27
CA PHE A 19 6.83 1.04 16.53
C PHE A 19 6.37 0.35 15.24
N SER A 20 6.18 1.09 14.14
CA SER A 20 5.79 0.52 12.83
C SER A 20 6.86 -0.42 12.29
N VAL A 21 8.13 0.00 12.34
CA VAL A 21 9.26 -0.84 11.90
C VAL A 21 9.38 -2.09 12.77
N GLY A 22 9.27 -1.95 14.10
CA GLY A 22 9.30 -3.06 15.03
C GLY A 22 8.14 -4.06 14.82
N ALA A 23 6.93 -3.56 14.61
CA ALA A 23 5.76 -4.38 14.30
C ALA A 23 5.95 -5.15 12.98
N TYR A 24 6.51 -4.51 11.97
CA TYR A 24 6.78 -5.16 10.67
C TYR A 24 7.86 -6.23 10.79
N LEU A 25 8.97 -5.96 11.46
CA LEU A 25 10.04 -6.94 11.68
C LEU A 25 9.57 -8.15 12.48
N SER A 26 8.78 -7.92 13.53
CA SER A 26 8.17 -9.00 14.31
C SER A 26 7.21 -9.85 13.48
N ALA A 27 6.43 -9.22 12.59
CA ALA A 27 5.55 -9.93 11.66
C ALA A 27 6.33 -10.76 10.63
N CYS A 28 7.45 -10.24 10.12
CA CYS A 28 8.35 -10.99 9.24
C CYS A 28 8.93 -12.22 9.94
N TRP A 29 9.44 -12.06 11.15
CA TRP A 29 9.95 -13.15 11.96
C TRP A 29 8.88 -14.23 12.24
N LEU A 30 7.65 -13.79 12.54
CA LEU A 30 6.52 -14.69 12.76
C LEU A 30 6.17 -15.48 11.47
N LYS A 31 6.20 -14.83 10.31
CA LYS A 31 5.96 -15.47 9.01
C LYS A 31 7.02 -16.55 8.72
N GLU A 32 8.30 -16.25 8.94
CA GLU A 32 9.39 -17.22 8.74
C GLU A 32 9.22 -18.45 9.64
N LYS A 33 8.80 -18.24 10.89
CA LYS A 33 8.61 -19.32 11.86
C LYS A 33 7.39 -20.19 11.58
N THR A 34 6.29 -19.59 11.15
CA THR A 34 5.00 -20.30 10.94
C THR A 34 4.82 -20.83 9.52
N ARG A 35 5.55 -20.29 8.53
CA ARG A 35 5.44 -20.63 7.09
C ARG A 35 4.02 -20.63 6.52
N LEU A 36 3.08 -19.98 7.20
CA LEU A 36 1.70 -19.87 6.74
C LEU A 36 1.59 -18.78 5.67
N ALA A 37 1.14 -19.14 4.48
CA ALA A 37 0.96 -18.21 3.36
C ALA A 37 -0.05 -17.07 3.66
N LEU A 38 -1.02 -17.33 4.56
CA LEU A 38 -1.99 -16.34 5.01
C LEU A 38 -1.41 -15.25 5.92
N LEU A 39 -0.26 -15.49 6.57
CA LEU A 39 0.40 -14.51 7.43
C LEU A 39 1.25 -13.54 6.59
N ASN A 40 0.57 -12.65 5.86
CA ASN A 40 1.26 -11.55 5.22
C ASN A 40 1.79 -10.58 6.30
N PRO A 41 3.13 -10.30 6.34
CA PRO A 41 3.73 -9.43 7.35
C PRO A 41 3.08 -8.04 7.41
N LEU A 42 2.65 -7.53 6.25
CA LEU A 42 1.97 -6.24 6.17
C LEU A 42 0.63 -6.24 6.91
N LEU A 43 -0.16 -7.31 6.74
CA LEU A 43 -1.44 -7.46 7.45
C LEU A 43 -1.26 -7.60 8.96
N VAL A 44 -0.32 -8.46 9.35
CA VAL A 44 -0.04 -8.72 10.77
C VAL A 44 0.44 -7.45 11.45
N SER A 45 1.37 -6.71 10.83
CA SER A 45 1.85 -5.44 11.39
C SER A 45 0.75 -4.38 11.47
N ALA A 46 -0.09 -4.25 10.45
CA ALA A 46 -1.22 -3.34 10.47
C ALA A 46 -2.22 -3.70 11.58
N ALA A 47 -2.57 -4.98 11.72
CA ALA A 47 -3.45 -5.45 12.77
C ALA A 47 -2.87 -5.16 14.17
N VAL A 48 -1.57 -5.40 14.38
CA VAL A 48 -0.88 -5.10 15.65
C VAL A 48 -0.96 -3.61 15.96
N ILE A 49 -0.71 -2.76 14.98
CA ILE A 49 -0.77 -1.29 15.15
C ILE A 49 -2.20 -0.85 15.49
N ILE A 50 -3.20 -1.36 14.78
CA ILE A 50 -4.62 -1.04 15.05
C ILE A 50 -5.01 -1.45 16.47
N VAL A 51 -4.70 -2.69 16.87
CA VAL A 51 -5.01 -3.20 18.22
C VAL A 51 -4.31 -2.37 19.28
N PHE A 52 -3.06 -1.98 19.05
CA PHE A 52 -2.30 -1.13 19.96
C PHE A 52 -2.95 0.25 20.13
N LEU A 53 -3.30 0.93 19.02
CA LEU A 53 -3.96 2.24 19.04
C LEU A 53 -5.32 2.18 19.76
N LEU A 54 -6.14 1.16 19.49
CA LEU A 54 -7.41 0.96 20.15
C LEU A 54 -7.25 0.67 21.65
N GLY A 55 -6.20 -0.08 22.02
CA GLY A 55 -5.92 -0.42 23.43
C GLY A 55 -5.38 0.74 24.27
N THR A 56 -4.60 1.62 23.65
CA THR A 56 -4.00 2.81 24.30
C THR A 56 -4.89 4.04 24.23
N GLY A 57 -5.82 4.10 23.24
CA GLY A 57 -6.68 5.25 23.01
C GLY A 57 -5.92 6.47 22.45
N VAL A 58 -4.76 6.25 21.82
CA VAL A 58 -4.00 7.30 21.11
C VAL A 58 -4.69 7.62 19.80
N ASP A 59 -4.83 8.91 19.49
CA ASP A 59 -5.44 9.36 18.24
C ASP A 59 -4.56 8.96 17.04
N TYR A 60 -5.22 8.54 15.96
CA TYR A 60 -4.55 8.19 14.72
C TYR A 60 -3.75 9.37 14.14
N ALA A 61 -4.20 10.61 14.33
CA ALA A 61 -3.48 11.80 13.87
C ALA A 61 -2.09 11.91 14.52
N VAL A 62 -1.96 11.64 15.82
CA VAL A 62 -0.70 11.62 16.56
C VAL A 62 0.22 10.52 16.06
N TYR A 63 -0.32 9.33 15.86
CA TYR A 63 0.44 8.21 15.29
C TYR A 63 0.93 8.54 13.87
N SER A 64 0.07 9.04 12.99
CA SER A 64 0.40 9.41 11.61
C SER A 64 1.52 10.46 11.55
N GLN A 65 1.47 11.46 12.42
CA GLN A 65 2.51 12.48 12.52
C GLN A 65 3.85 11.88 12.99
N SER A 66 3.85 11.03 14.02
CA SER A 66 5.06 10.37 14.53
C SER A 66 5.63 9.32 13.58
N ALA A 67 4.81 8.76 12.67
CA ALA A 67 5.20 7.82 11.64
C ALA A 67 5.58 8.49 10.29
N SER A 68 5.47 9.82 10.18
CA SER A 68 5.70 10.57 8.93
C SER A 68 7.08 10.34 8.31
N GLY A 69 8.09 10.01 9.13
CA GLY A 69 9.42 9.61 8.66
C GLY A 69 9.42 8.41 7.71
N LEU A 70 8.41 7.51 7.79
CA LEU A 70 8.27 6.42 6.82
C LEU A 70 7.90 6.93 5.43
N SER A 71 7.10 7.98 5.35
CA SER A 71 6.72 8.60 4.09
C SER A 71 7.92 9.24 3.37
N TRP A 72 8.89 9.75 4.11
CA TRP A 72 10.13 10.27 3.53
C TRP A 72 10.99 9.20 2.88
N LEU A 73 10.95 7.96 3.39
CA LEU A 73 11.66 6.84 2.78
C LEU A 73 11.02 6.36 1.48
N LEU A 74 9.78 6.75 1.18
CA LEU A 74 9.09 6.38 -0.05
C LEU A 74 9.80 6.94 -1.28
N THR A 75 10.26 8.19 -1.24
CA THR A 75 10.98 8.84 -2.36
C THR A 75 12.28 8.12 -2.72
N PRO A 76 13.23 7.88 -1.81
CA PRO A 76 14.44 7.13 -2.13
C PRO A 76 14.13 5.67 -2.53
N ALA A 77 13.12 5.04 -1.94
CA ALA A 77 12.70 3.70 -2.32
C ALA A 77 12.21 3.64 -3.78
N THR A 78 11.41 4.61 -4.21
CA THR A 78 10.94 4.68 -5.60
C THR A 78 12.08 4.97 -6.58
N VAL A 79 13.05 5.80 -6.20
CA VAL A 79 14.26 6.04 -7.02
C VAL A 79 15.08 4.76 -7.17
N CYS A 80 15.19 3.94 -6.12
CA CYS A 80 15.88 2.64 -6.21
C CYS A 80 15.24 1.68 -7.23
N LEU A 81 13.93 1.79 -7.49
CA LEU A 81 13.26 1.00 -8.54
C LEU A 81 13.71 1.38 -9.96
N ALA A 82 14.28 2.55 -10.15
CA ALA A 82 14.83 2.95 -11.44
C ALA A 82 16.11 2.16 -11.82
N ILE A 83 16.84 1.63 -10.84
CA ILE A 83 18.09 0.89 -11.08
C ILE A 83 17.87 -0.37 -11.92
N PRO A 84 16.97 -1.31 -11.57
CA PRO A 84 16.69 -2.46 -12.41
C PRO A 84 16.10 -2.08 -13.77
N LEU A 85 15.28 -1.03 -13.83
CA LEU A 85 14.75 -0.51 -15.10
C LEU A 85 15.88 -0.02 -16.00
N TYR A 86 16.83 0.73 -15.46
CA TYR A 86 18.01 1.20 -16.21
C TYR A 86 18.87 0.04 -16.72
N LYS A 87 19.09 -0.99 -15.92
CA LYS A 87 19.85 -2.19 -16.33
C LYS A 87 19.19 -2.91 -17.52
N GLN A 88 17.88 -2.81 -17.67
CA GLN A 88 17.13 -3.44 -18.75
C GLN A 88 16.70 -2.48 -19.85
N LEU A 89 17.27 -1.26 -19.87
CA LEU A 89 16.90 -0.23 -20.83
C LEU A 89 17.09 -0.67 -22.29
N HIS A 90 18.05 -1.55 -22.57
CA HIS A 90 18.26 -2.09 -23.90
C HIS A 90 17.06 -2.94 -24.41
N LEU A 91 16.41 -3.70 -23.51
CA LEU A 91 15.21 -4.47 -23.81
C LEU A 91 14.02 -3.52 -24.06
N LEU A 92 13.90 -2.47 -23.25
CA LEU A 92 12.89 -1.45 -23.45
C LEU A 92 13.04 -0.75 -24.80
N LYS A 93 14.26 -0.42 -25.22
CA LYS A 93 14.53 0.15 -26.54
C LYS A 93 14.21 -0.82 -27.68
N LYS A 94 14.54 -2.11 -27.51
CA LYS A 94 14.31 -3.15 -28.53
C LYS A 94 12.81 -3.46 -28.71
N TYR A 95 12.05 -3.53 -27.62
CA TYR A 95 10.63 -3.93 -27.63
C TYR A 95 9.69 -2.79 -27.24
N GLY A 96 10.12 -1.54 -27.33
CA GLY A 96 9.39 -0.38 -26.86
C GLY A 96 7.95 -0.31 -27.35
N ALA A 97 7.74 -0.51 -28.67
CA ALA A 97 6.39 -0.48 -29.24
C ALA A 97 5.47 -1.55 -28.62
N ALA A 98 5.99 -2.77 -28.41
CA ALA A 98 5.21 -3.85 -27.79
C ALA A 98 4.91 -3.53 -26.31
N VAL A 99 5.87 -2.98 -25.58
CA VAL A 99 5.69 -2.59 -24.17
C VAL A 99 4.65 -1.48 -24.04
N PHE A 100 4.74 -0.42 -24.84
CA PHE A 100 3.74 0.66 -24.82
C PHE A 100 2.36 0.19 -25.26
N ALA A 101 2.25 -0.67 -26.27
CA ALA A 101 0.99 -1.24 -26.68
C ALA A 101 0.36 -2.14 -25.58
N SER A 102 1.18 -2.95 -24.91
CA SER A 102 0.73 -3.80 -23.79
C SER A 102 0.24 -2.98 -22.59
N ILE A 103 1.00 -1.94 -22.20
CA ILE A 103 0.60 -1.06 -21.11
C ILE A 103 -0.68 -0.32 -21.48
N GLY A 104 -0.74 0.27 -22.69
CA GLY A 104 -1.93 1.00 -23.16
C GLY A 104 -3.17 0.12 -23.21
N SER A 105 -3.06 -1.11 -23.75
CA SER A 105 -4.18 -2.05 -23.78
C SER A 105 -4.60 -2.51 -22.38
N GLY A 106 -3.64 -2.74 -21.48
CA GLY A 106 -3.92 -3.11 -20.10
C GLY A 106 -4.64 -2.00 -19.32
N VAL A 107 -4.21 -0.75 -19.49
CA VAL A 107 -4.87 0.42 -18.88
C VAL A 107 -6.29 0.57 -19.44
N ALA A 108 -6.44 0.53 -20.78
CA ALA A 108 -7.76 0.64 -21.40
C ALA A 108 -8.71 -0.47 -20.93
N ALA A 109 -8.25 -1.71 -20.92
CA ALA A 109 -9.04 -2.84 -20.42
C ALA A 109 -9.42 -2.70 -18.93
N SER A 110 -8.51 -2.21 -18.09
CA SER A 110 -8.78 -1.95 -16.68
C SER A 110 -9.84 -0.88 -16.49
N VAL A 111 -9.70 0.27 -17.16
CA VAL A 111 -10.65 1.39 -17.07
C VAL A 111 -12.03 0.96 -17.56
N VAL A 112 -12.11 0.30 -18.73
CA VAL A 112 -13.39 -0.17 -19.28
C VAL A 112 -14.04 -1.20 -18.38
N SER A 113 -13.29 -2.17 -17.83
CA SER A 113 -13.86 -3.20 -16.95
C SER A 113 -14.40 -2.60 -15.65
N ILE A 114 -13.65 -1.65 -15.03
CA ILE A 114 -14.11 -0.96 -13.82
C ILE A 114 -15.37 -0.15 -14.11
N PHE A 115 -15.38 0.58 -15.22
CA PHE A 115 -16.54 1.38 -15.62
C PHE A 115 -17.79 0.50 -15.82
N LEU A 116 -17.65 -0.60 -16.55
CA LEU A 116 -18.75 -1.53 -16.78
C LEU A 116 -19.26 -2.17 -15.48
N MET A 117 -18.35 -2.59 -14.61
CA MET A 117 -18.73 -3.14 -13.31
C MET A 117 -19.45 -2.12 -12.42
N CYS A 118 -18.97 -0.89 -12.37
CA CYS A 118 -19.62 0.18 -11.62
C CYS A 118 -21.02 0.50 -12.16
N GLN A 119 -21.20 0.50 -13.47
CA GLN A 119 -22.49 0.68 -14.13
C GLN A 119 -23.45 -0.46 -13.80
N LEU A 120 -23.00 -1.70 -13.90
CA LEU A 120 -23.82 -2.89 -13.59
C LEU A 120 -24.25 -2.94 -12.12
N MET A 121 -23.40 -2.47 -11.21
CA MET A 121 -23.68 -2.44 -9.77
C MET A 121 -24.40 -1.15 -9.34
N GLY A 122 -24.63 -0.20 -10.22
CA GLY A 122 -25.28 1.09 -9.90
C GLY A 122 -24.44 1.95 -8.96
N LEU A 123 -23.12 1.84 -9.00
CA LEU A 123 -22.23 2.61 -8.13
C LEU A 123 -22.12 4.07 -8.60
N SER A 124 -22.01 4.98 -7.62
CA SER A 124 -21.84 6.41 -7.90
C SER A 124 -20.51 6.72 -8.57
N HIS A 125 -20.41 7.88 -9.22
CA HIS A 125 -19.17 8.37 -9.83
C HIS A 125 -18.01 8.42 -8.85
N VAL A 126 -18.25 8.79 -7.59
CA VAL A 126 -17.23 8.81 -6.54
C VAL A 126 -16.63 7.42 -6.30
N ASN A 127 -17.48 6.38 -6.27
CA ASN A 127 -17.03 5.00 -6.10
C ASN A 127 -16.22 4.52 -7.32
N TYR A 128 -16.63 4.88 -8.53
CA TYR A 128 -15.89 4.59 -9.75
C TYR A 128 -14.48 5.18 -9.71
N VAL A 129 -14.36 6.47 -9.39
CA VAL A 129 -13.08 7.16 -9.31
C VAL A 129 -12.19 6.59 -8.20
N THR A 130 -12.79 6.20 -7.07
CA THR A 130 -12.12 5.55 -5.95
C THR A 130 -11.48 4.21 -6.35
N LEU A 131 -12.16 3.42 -7.20
CA LEU A 131 -11.70 2.10 -7.63
C LEU A 131 -10.81 2.15 -8.88
N LEU A 132 -10.80 3.26 -9.61
CA LEU A 132 -10.05 3.43 -10.86
C LEU A 132 -8.55 3.10 -10.69
N PRO A 133 -7.85 3.58 -9.65
CA PRO A 133 -6.42 3.36 -9.46
C PRO A 133 -6.06 2.00 -8.87
N LYS A 134 -6.96 1.00 -8.89
CA LYS A 134 -6.74 -0.30 -8.24
C LYS A 134 -5.53 -1.12 -8.75
N SER A 135 -4.99 -0.78 -9.91
CA SER A 135 -3.91 -1.54 -10.57
C SER A 135 -2.57 -0.79 -10.58
N ILE A 136 -2.42 0.24 -9.76
CA ILE A 136 -1.18 1.03 -9.63
C ILE A 136 -0.63 0.96 -8.20
N THR A 137 0.53 1.57 -7.96
CA THR A 137 1.12 1.61 -6.60
C THR A 137 0.27 2.47 -5.67
N THR A 138 0.21 2.09 -4.39
CA THR A 138 -0.62 2.78 -3.39
C THR A 138 -0.34 4.28 -3.32
N ALA A 139 0.92 4.69 -3.39
CA ALA A 139 1.31 6.10 -3.33
C ALA A 139 0.75 6.93 -4.51
N ILE A 140 0.83 6.39 -5.73
CA ILE A 140 0.28 7.03 -6.93
C ILE A 140 -1.25 6.96 -6.91
N GLY A 141 -1.79 5.82 -6.46
CA GLY A 141 -3.24 5.61 -6.36
C GLY A 141 -3.93 6.58 -5.43
N MET A 142 -3.31 6.91 -4.30
CA MET A 142 -3.83 7.93 -3.37
C MET A 142 -3.93 9.29 -4.05
N GLY A 143 -2.84 9.76 -4.70
CA GLY A 143 -2.82 11.05 -5.38
C GLY A 143 -3.85 11.13 -6.51
N VAL A 144 -3.94 10.12 -7.36
CA VAL A 144 -4.93 10.07 -8.44
C VAL A 144 -6.37 10.08 -7.91
N SER A 145 -6.64 9.32 -6.84
CA SER A 145 -7.98 9.28 -6.23
C SER A 145 -8.35 10.62 -5.60
N GLU A 146 -7.41 11.28 -4.93
CA GLU A 146 -7.62 12.59 -4.30
C GLU A 146 -7.91 13.67 -5.35
N GLU A 147 -7.09 13.77 -6.38
CA GLU A 147 -7.27 14.75 -7.48
C GLU A 147 -8.58 14.53 -8.25
N ALA A 148 -8.99 13.29 -8.40
CA ALA A 148 -10.23 12.95 -9.10
C ALA A 148 -11.50 13.00 -8.22
N GLY A 149 -11.37 13.36 -6.94
CA GLY A 149 -12.48 13.47 -6.00
C GLY A 149 -13.00 12.13 -5.47
N GLY A 150 -12.16 11.11 -5.46
CA GLY A 150 -12.45 9.80 -4.87
C GLY A 150 -12.20 9.75 -3.35
N ILE A 151 -12.56 8.63 -2.73
CA ILE A 151 -12.36 8.39 -1.29
C ILE A 151 -11.01 7.68 -1.11
N VAL A 152 -9.97 8.44 -0.77
CA VAL A 152 -8.58 7.95 -0.65
C VAL A 152 -8.47 6.73 0.27
N THR A 153 -9.16 6.71 1.39
CA THR A 153 -9.15 5.58 2.34
C THR A 153 -9.64 4.29 1.69
N LEU A 154 -10.72 4.34 0.91
CA LEU A 154 -11.24 3.18 0.19
C LEU A 154 -10.31 2.76 -0.95
N THR A 155 -9.65 3.70 -1.62
CA THR A 155 -8.62 3.41 -2.62
C THR A 155 -7.46 2.63 -1.99
N VAL A 156 -6.95 3.08 -0.85
CA VAL A 156 -5.88 2.37 -0.12
C VAL A 156 -6.31 0.98 0.32
N MET A 157 -7.54 0.84 0.83
CA MET A 157 -8.09 -0.48 1.19
C MET A 157 -8.16 -1.42 -0.01
N SER A 158 -8.66 -0.95 -1.15
CA SER A 158 -8.77 -1.78 -2.37
C SER A 158 -7.42 -2.23 -2.89
N LEU A 159 -6.42 -1.35 -2.90
CA LEU A 159 -5.04 -1.66 -3.28
C LEU A 159 -4.38 -2.64 -2.31
N SER A 160 -4.58 -2.44 -1.00
CA SER A 160 -4.05 -3.32 0.04
C SER A 160 -4.64 -4.72 -0.05
N LEU A 161 -5.96 -4.85 -0.28
CA LEU A 161 -6.64 -6.15 -0.44
C LEU A 161 -6.11 -6.92 -1.63
N ILE A 162 -5.80 -6.26 -2.75
CA ILE A 162 -5.22 -6.92 -3.93
C ILE A 162 -3.84 -7.45 -3.58
N HIS A 163 -2.97 -6.65 -2.96
CA HIS A 163 -1.63 -7.08 -2.55
C HIS A 163 -1.64 -8.18 -1.49
N ILE A 164 -2.68 -8.25 -0.67
CA ILE A 164 -2.87 -9.29 0.33
C ILE A 164 -3.34 -10.59 -0.31
N SER A 165 -4.27 -10.51 -1.26
CA SER A 165 -4.86 -11.67 -1.92
C SER A 165 -3.97 -12.25 -3.03
N GLU A 166 -3.01 -11.48 -3.54
CA GLU A 166 -2.01 -12.01 -4.47
C GLU A 166 -1.06 -12.97 -3.72
N PRO A 167 -1.20 -14.29 -3.92
CA PRO A 167 -0.23 -15.21 -3.35
C PRO A 167 1.13 -14.87 -3.96
N THR A 168 2.09 -14.52 -3.12
CA THR A 168 3.48 -14.28 -3.52
C THR A 168 4.02 -15.55 -4.16
N ARG A 169 3.79 -15.73 -5.46
CA ARG A 169 4.34 -16.83 -6.26
C ARG A 169 5.87 -16.77 -6.40
N LEU A 170 6.50 -15.72 -5.86
CA LEU A 170 7.97 -15.58 -5.85
C LEU A 170 8.70 -16.64 -5.03
N GLY A 171 8.01 -17.45 -4.22
CA GLY A 171 8.59 -18.60 -3.51
C GLY A 171 8.43 -19.95 -4.21
N MET A 172 7.85 -20.01 -5.41
CA MET A 172 7.65 -21.26 -6.15
C MET A 172 8.56 -21.42 -7.37
N ILE A 173 9.53 -20.51 -7.55
CA ILE A 173 10.59 -20.64 -8.57
C ILE A 173 11.92 -20.69 -7.82
N SER A 174 12.15 -21.79 -7.14
CA SER A 174 13.48 -22.20 -6.67
C SER A 174 13.57 -23.72 -6.78
#